data_872f413dc99b8daeb1b737a130565538
#
_entry.id   872f413dc99b8daeb1b737a130565538
#
_cell.length_a   1.000
_cell.length_b   1.000
_cell.length_c   1.000
_cell.angle_alpha   90.00
_cell.angle_beta   90.00
_cell.angle_gamma   90.00
#
_symmetry.space_group_name_H-M   'P 1'
#
loop_
_entity.id
_entity.type
_entity.pdbx_description
1 polymer ?
#
loop_
_entity_poly.entity_id
_entity_poly.type
_entity_poly.pdbx_seq_one_letter_code
_entity_poly.pdbx_strand_id
1 'polypeptide(L)'
;HTACRRQRQMCIRDSPKHIIPRLKNQKKTCLLVVDCMRYDHFKAIMPLLEPLFNIKLEYCLSLLPTATPYSRNAIFSGMFPDEMVEKYPHQASDMKEDASSLNQYEKEFLIDQLKLFQLNDVSLHYHKIWAVDEGNKFQNRVKDYANQDLISLVVNFVDILAHKLSLIHISEPTR
;
A
#
# COMPACT_ATOMS: atom_id res chain seq x y z
N HIS A 1 -7.38 -26.25 -11.83
CA HIS A 1 -8.53 -25.47 -11.29
C HIS A 1 -8.38 -25.10 -9.80
N THR A 2 -7.55 -25.81 -9.00
CA THR A 2 -7.38 -25.52 -7.57
C THR A 2 -6.42 -24.33 -7.32
N ALA A 3 -5.43 -24.12 -8.20
CA ALA A 3 -4.52 -22.98 -8.13
C ALA A 3 -5.25 -21.63 -8.32
N CYS A 4 -6.21 -21.58 -9.23
CA CYS A 4 -7.00 -20.37 -9.52
C CYS A 4 -7.91 -19.95 -8.34
N ARG A 5 -8.32 -20.86 -7.46
CA ARG A 5 -9.11 -20.52 -6.25
C ARG A 5 -8.24 -19.92 -5.14
N ARG A 6 -6.97 -20.34 -5.01
CA ARG A 6 -6.02 -19.75 -4.03
C ARG A 6 -5.60 -18.33 -4.40
N GLN A 7 -5.55 -18.01 -5.69
CA GLN A 7 -5.26 -16.64 -6.17
C GLN A 7 -6.32 -15.61 -5.75
N ARG A 8 -7.54 -16.05 -5.36
CA ARG A 8 -8.60 -15.14 -4.87
C ARG A 8 -8.33 -14.53 -3.50
N GLN A 9 -7.33 -15.00 -2.77
CA GLN A 9 -6.92 -14.52 -1.44
C GLN A 9 -5.58 -13.79 -1.47
N MET A 10 -5.12 -13.34 -2.63
CA MET A 10 -3.87 -12.59 -2.75
C MET A 10 -4.11 -11.09 -2.51
N CYS A 11 -3.08 -10.40 -2.02
CA CYS A 11 -3.10 -8.96 -1.71
C CYS A 11 -3.55 -8.06 -2.87
N ILE A 12 -3.39 -8.47 -4.11
CA ILE A 12 -3.87 -7.75 -5.30
C ILE A 12 -5.39 -7.49 -5.28
N ARG A 13 -6.14 -8.27 -4.50
CA ARG A 13 -7.60 -8.12 -4.36
C ARG A 13 -8.02 -7.37 -3.11
N ASP A 14 -7.08 -6.88 -2.32
CA ASP A 14 -7.41 -6.21 -1.07
C ASP A 14 -8.16 -4.90 -1.32
N SER A 15 -7.72 -4.09 -2.28
CA SER A 15 -8.46 -2.88 -2.66
C SER A 15 -9.86 -3.18 -3.18
N PRO A 16 -10.06 -4.06 -4.20
CA PRO A 16 -11.40 -4.43 -4.66
C PRO A 16 -12.27 -5.06 -3.57
N LYS A 17 -11.69 -5.84 -2.67
CA LYS A 17 -12.44 -6.57 -1.64
C LYS A 17 -12.85 -5.69 -0.47
N HIS A 18 -11.96 -4.81 0.00
CA HIS A 18 -12.15 -4.09 1.25
C HIS A 18 -12.49 -2.62 1.07
N ILE A 19 -11.96 -1.96 0.03
CA ILE A 19 -12.10 -0.52 -0.19
C ILE A 19 -13.30 -0.22 -1.07
N ILE A 20 -13.40 -0.85 -2.23
CA ILE A 20 -14.46 -0.59 -3.19
C ILE A 20 -15.87 -0.74 -2.61
N PRO A 21 -16.21 -1.81 -1.84
CA PRO A 21 -17.55 -1.94 -1.26
C PRO A 21 -17.86 -0.85 -0.23
N ARG A 22 -16.86 -0.33 0.48
CA ARG A 22 -17.05 0.77 1.44
C ARG A 22 -17.36 2.07 0.70
N LEU A 23 -16.62 2.38 -0.35
CA LEU A 23 -16.83 3.57 -1.17
C LEU A 23 -18.18 3.54 -1.89
N LYS A 24 -18.60 2.38 -2.43
CA LYS A 24 -19.95 2.20 -3.00
C LYS A 24 -21.07 2.45 -1.99
N ASN A 25 -20.82 2.17 -0.71
CA ASN A 25 -21.73 2.48 0.40
C ASN A 25 -21.50 3.89 0.98
N GLN A 26 -20.82 4.78 0.27
CA GLN A 26 -20.53 6.16 0.66
C GLN A 26 -19.85 6.29 2.05
N LYS A 27 -19.04 5.28 2.41
CA LYS A 27 -18.27 5.30 3.66
C LYS A 27 -16.89 5.88 3.42
N LYS A 28 -16.57 6.93 4.14
CA LYS A 28 -15.20 7.47 4.16
C LYS A 28 -14.22 6.37 4.57
N THR A 29 -13.16 6.23 3.79
CA THR A 29 -12.23 5.11 3.92
C THR A 29 -10.79 5.63 3.94
N CYS A 30 -9.97 5.05 4.81
CA CYS A 30 -8.52 5.27 4.78
C CYS A 30 -7.84 3.95 4.41
N LEU A 31 -7.03 3.98 3.34
CA LEU A 31 -6.11 2.92 2.97
C LEU A 31 -4.73 3.30 3.48
N LEU A 32 -4.23 2.57 4.47
CA LEU A 32 -2.89 2.74 4.98
C LEU A 32 -2.03 1.54 4.59
N VAL A 33 -1.05 1.77 3.73
CA VAL A 33 -0.04 0.77 3.34
C VAL A 33 1.25 1.08 4.08
N VAL A 34 1.69 0.19 4.96
CA VAL A 34 2.96 0.32 5.68
C VAL A 34 3.94 -0.68 5.09
N ASP A 35 4.91 -0.16 4.33
CA ASP A 35 5.91 -0.98 3.67
C ASP A 35 6.88 -1.59 4.67
N CYS A 36 7.30 -2.84 4.44
CA CYS A 36 8.23 -3.59 5.29
C CYS A 36 7.76 -3.81 6.74
N MET A 37 6.47 -3.59 7.04
CA MET A 37 5.94 -3.80 8.38
C MET A 37 5.76 -5.30 8.65
N ARG A 38 6.50 -5.83 9.61
CA ARG A 38 6.37 -7.21 10.06
C ARG A 38 5.17 -7.36 11.00
N TYR A 39 4.65 -8.59 11.08
CA TYR A 39 3.51 -8.89 11.95
C TYR A 39 3.81 -8.67 13.45
N ASP A 40 5.04 -8.93 13.89
CA ASP A 40 5.47 -8.65 15.27
C ASP A 40 5.51 -7.15 15.57
N HIS A 41 5.93 -6.31 14.61
CA HIS A 41 5.82 -4.85 14.73
C HIS A 41 4.36 -4.41 14.89
N PHE A 42 3.46 -4.97 14.08
CA PHE A 42 2.03 -4.68 14.19
C PHE A 42 1.49 -5.10 15.57
N LYS A 43 1.86 -6.28 16.07
CA LYS A 43 1.47 -6.74 17.40
C LYS A 43 1.96 -5.81 18.54
N ALA A 44 3.13 -5.23 18.37
CA ALA A 44 3.68 -4.29 19.36
C ALA A 44 2.88 -2.98 19.46
N ILE A 45 2.33 -2.49 18.32
CA ILE A 45 1.51 -1.26 18.30
C ILE A 45 0.02 -1.52 18.51
N MET A 46 -0.44 -2.74 18.37
CA MET A 46 -1.87 -3.10 18.46
C MET A 46 -2.52 -2.64 19.77
N PRO A 47 -1.90 -2.78 20.96
CA PRO A 47 -2.47 -2.28 22.20
C PRO A 47 -2.73 -0.77 22.24
N LEU A 48 -2.01 0.01 21.42
CA LEU A 48 -2.23 1.45 21.27
C LEU A 48 -3.40 1.77 20.34
N LEU A 49 -3.73 0.85 19.45
CA LEU A 49 -4.80 1.02 18.46
C LEU A 49 -6.16 0.51 18.98
N GLU A 50 -6.17 -0.55 19.77
CA GLU A 50 -7.40 -1.18 20.28
C GLU A 50 -8.36 -0.23 21.00
N PRO A 51 -7.91 0.76 21.81
CA PRO A 51 -8.81 1.72 22.43
C PRO A 51 -9.50 2.67 21.44
N LEU A 52 -8.93 2.82 20.22
CA LEU A 52 -9.38 3.78 19.20
C LEU A 52 -10.13 3.11 18.06
N PHE A 53 -9.86 1.83 17.78
CA PHE A 53 -10.35 1.12 16.62
C PHE A 53 -10.88 -0.27 16.96
N ASN A 54 -11.95 -0.68 16.28
CA ASN A 54 -12.36 -2.08 16.26
C ASN A 54 -11.53 -2.82 15.23
N ILE A 55 -10.54 -3.58 15.69
CA ILE A 55 -9.54 -4.25 14.85
C ILE A 55 -10.05 -5.62 14.40
N LYS A 56 -10.11 -5.83 13.10
CA LYS A 56 -10.35 -7.15 12.48
C LYS A 56 -9.12 -7.55 11.69
N LEU A 57 -8.49 -8.66 12.07
CA LEU A 57 -7.33 -9.21 11.37
C LEU A 57 -7.79 -10.16 10.26
N GLU A 58 -7.25 -9.96 9.08
CA GLU A 58 -7.34 -10.90 7.96
C GLU A 58 -5.93 -11.14 7.39
N TYR A 59 -5.72 -12.35 6.89
CA TYR A 59 -4.45 -12.74 6.29
C TYR A 59 -4.64 -12.99 4.81
N CYS A 60 -3.68 -12.54 4.01
CA CYS A 60 -3.63 -12.81 2.59
C CYS A 60 -2.25 -13.34 2.19
N LEU A 61 -2.19 -14.01 1.06
CA LEU A 61 -0.92 -14.38 0.45
C LEU A 61 -0.38 -13.19 -0.33
N SER A 62 0.88 -12.83 -0.09
CA SER A 62 1.56 -11.85 -0.91
C SER A 62 1.84 -12.40 -2.31
N LEU A 63 1.97 -11.49 -3.26
CA LEU A 63 2.45 -11.80 -4.59
C LEU A 63 3.90 -12.31 -4.52
N LEU A 64 4.25 -13.30 -5.32
CA LEU A 64 5.63 -13.80 -5.44
C LEU A 64 6.25 -13.35 -6.77
N PRO A 65 7.45 -12.76 -6.75
CA PRO A 65 8.27 -12.42 -5.58
C PRO A 65 7.65 -11.29 -4.76
N THR A 66 7.88 -11.28 -3.43
CA THR A 66 7.33 -10.30 -2.50
C THR A 66 8.02 -8.93 -2.57
N ALA A 67 8.72 -8.64 -3.66
CA ALA A 67 9.40 -7.37 -3.83
C ALA A 67 8.40 -6.21 -3.93
N THR A 68 8.73 -5.11 -3.29
CA THR A 68 7.91 -3.88 -3.22
C THR A 68 7.33 -3.43 -4.56
N PRO A 69 8.12 -3.39 -5.68
CA PRO A 69 7.60 -2.94 -6.97
C PRO A 69 6.42 -3.76 -7.49
N TYR A 70 6.44 -5.05 -7.25
CA TYR A 70 5.37 -5.94 -7.70
C TYR A 70 4.19 -5.92 -6.74
N SER A 71 4.44 -6.11 -5.43
CA SER A 71 3.39 -6.27 -4.44
C SER A 71 2.59 -4.98 -4.22
N ARG A 72 3.25 -3.84 -4.09
CA ARG A 72 2.56 -2.56 -3.87
C ARG A 72 1.78 -2.10 -5.09
N ASN A 73 2.39 -2.14 -6.27
CA ASN A 73 1.69 -1.81 -7.50
C ASN A 73 0.48 -2.72 -7.72
N ALA A 74 0.57 -4.00 -7.38
CA ALA A 74 -0.55 -4.93 -7.45
C ALA A 74 -1.70 -4.57 -6.47
N ILE A 75 -1.39 -4.07 -5.26
CA ILE A 75 -2.40 -3.58 -4.31
C ILE A 75 -3.15 -2.38 -4.91
N PHE A 76 -2.45 -1.42 -5.50
CA PHE A 76 -3.03 -0.20 -6.03
C PHE A 76 -3.74 -0.37 -7.37
N SER A 77 -3.23 -1.25 -8.23
CA SER A 77 -3.84 -1.53 -9.55
C SER A 77 -4.94 -2.59 -9.48
N GLY A 78 -4.89 -3.50 -8.52
CA GLY A 78 -5.74 -4.69 -8.47
C GLY A 78 -5.41 -5.72 -9.57
N MET A 79 -4.20 -5.66 -10.16
CA MET A 79 -3.76 -6.47 -11.30
C MET A 79 -2.50 -7.26 -10.97
N PHE A 80 -2.29 -8.36 -11.68
CA PHE A 80 -1.02 -9.06 -11.69
C PHE A 80 0.05 -8.28 -12.47
N PRO A 81 1.36 -8.50 -12.21
CA PRO A 81 2.43 -7.79 -12.91
C PRO A 81 2.42 -7.98 -14.42
N ASP A 82 2.06 -9.15 -14.93
CA ASP A 82 1.90 -9.43 -16.35
C ASP A 82 0.76 -8.62 -16.96
N GLU A 83 -0.40 -8.56 -16.30
CA GLU A 83 -1.54 -7.71 -16.69
C GLU A 83 -1.16 -6.23 -16.68
N MET A 84 -0.32 -5.81 -15.72
CA MET A 84 0.17 -4.43 -15.64
C MET A 84 1.10 -4.09 -16.79
N VAL A 85 2.02 -4.99 -17.17
CA VAL A 85 2.92 -4.79 -18.32
C VAL A 85 2.13 -4.64 -19.60
N GLU A 86 1.07 -5.42 -19.78
CA GLU A 86 0.21 -5.36 -20.95
C GLU A 86 -0.61 -4.06 -21.01
N LYS A 87 -1.18 -3.65 -19.88
CA LYS A 87 -2.06 -2.47 -19.81
C LYS A 87 -1.30 -1.15 -19.73
N TYR A 88 -0.14 -1.15 -19.09
CA TYR A 88 0.68 0.03 -18.80
C TYR A 88 2.12 -0.16 -19.28
N PRO A 89 2.37 -0.35 -20.59
CA PRO A 89 3.70 -0.69 -21.12
C PRO A 89 4.77 0.37 -20.84
N HIS A 90 4.41 1.66 -20.84
CA HIS A 90 5.35 2.75 -20.54
C HIS A 90 5.73 2.76 -19.05
N GLN A 91 4.77 2.69 -18.16
CA GLN A 91 5.01 2.64 -16.72
C GLN A 91 5.80 1.37 -16.33
N ALA A 92 5.54 0.26 -17.01
CA ALA A 92 6.27 -0.99 -16.80
C ALA A 92 7.73 -0.93 -17.27
N SER A 93 8.05 -0.14 -18.31
CA SER A 93 9.45 0.08 -18.73
C SER A 93 10.20 0.92 -17.69
N ASP A 94 9.60 2.00 -17.21
CA ASP A 94 10.21 2.86 -16.19
C ASP A 94 10.48 2.09 -14.87
N MET A 95 9.63 1.11 -14.55
CA MET A 95 9.83 0.24 -13.38
C MET A 95 11.05 -0.68 -13.49
N LYS A 96 11.60 -0.89 -14.68
CA LYS A 96 12.80 -1.74 -14.90
C LYS A 96 14.09 -0.98 -14.81
N GLU A 97 14.09 0.31 -15.10
CA GLU A 97 15.30 1.10 -15.30
C GLU A 97 15.86 1.73 -14.02
N ASP A 98 15.00 2.07 -13.05
CA ASP A 98 15.44 2.72 -11.81
C ASP A 98 14.67 2.24 -10.59
N ALA A 99 15.40 1.75 -9.59
CA ALA A 99 14.83 1.31 -8.31
C ALA A 99 14.10 2.44 -7.56
N SER A 100 14.47 3.71 -7.78
CA SER A 100 13.83 4.87 -7.15
C SER A 100 12.45 5.20 -7.74
N SER A 101 12.18 4.80 -8.99
CA SER A 101 10.95 5.10 -9.73
C SER A 101 9.87 4.01 -9.60
N LEU A 102 10.20 2.88 -8.99
CA LEU A 102 9.41 1.65 -9.04
C LEU A 102 7.94 1.75 -8.57
N ASN A 103 7.60 2.76 -7.80
CA ASN A 103 6.25 2.93 -7.25
C ASN A 103 5.68 4.34 -7.48
N GLN A 104 6.15 5.06 -8.49
CA GLN A 104 5.71 6.44 -8.74
C GLN A 104 4.26 6.53 -9.22
N TYR A 105 3.73 5.49 -9.86
CA TYR A 105 2.40 5.45 -10.49
C TYR A 105 1.28 4.91 -9.60
N GLU A 106 1.52 4.64 -8.32
CA GLU A 106 0.53 4.05 -7.41
C GLU A 106 -0.78 4.85 -7.34
N LYS A 107 -0.68 6.19 -7.32
CA LYS A 107 -1.86 7.08 -7.35
C LYS A 107 -2.68 6.90 -8.63
N GLU A 108 -2.01 6.82 -9.78
CA GLU A 108 -2.64 6.66 -11.08
C GLU A 108 -3.33 5.30 -11.19
N PHE A 109 -2.67 4.23 -10.75
CA PHE A 109 -3.25 2.90 -10.70
C PHE A 109 -4.49 2.85 -9.82
N LEU A 110 -4.47 3.52 -8.65
CA LEU A 110 -5.63 3.59 -7.78
C LEU A 110 -6.79 4.36 -8.43
N ILE A 111 -6.51 5.48 -9.09
CA ILE A 111 -7.52 6.24 -9.84
C ILE A 111 -8.15 5.39 -10.94
N ASP A 112 -7.34 4.67 -11.72
CA ASP A 112 -7.85 3.82 -12.78
C ASP A 112 -8.64 2.63 -12.25
N GLN A 113 -8.25 2.09 -11.08
CA GLN A 113 -9.04 1.09 -10.39
C GLN A 113 -10.40 1.64 -9.95
N LEU A 114 -10.46 2.85 -9.39
CA LEU A 114 -11.73 3.49 -9.02
C LEU A 114 -12.64 3.68 -10.25
N LYS A 115 -12.09 4.13 -11.38
CA LYS A 115 -12.83 4.26 -12.65
C LYS A 115 -13.40 2.92 -13.13
N LEU A 116 -12.60 1.85 -13.03
CA LEU A 116 -13.05 0.50 -13.43
C LEU A 116 -14.29 0.05 -12.64
N PHE A 117 -14.42 0.47 -11.39
CA PHE A 117 -15.56 0.17 -10.53
C PHE A 117 -16.65 1.25 -10.55
N GLN A 118 -16.61 2.19 -11.52
CA GLN A 118 -17.58 3.27 -11.70
C GLN A 118 -17.65 4.25 -10.51
N LEU A 119 -16.51 4.48 -9.86
CA LEU A 119 -16.35 5.40 -8.73
C LEU A 119 -15.60 6.67 -9.15
N ASN A 120 -16.06 7.31 -10.24
CA ASN A 120 -15.40 8.48 -10.83
C ASN A 120 -15.49 9.74 -9.94
N ASP A 121 -16.54 9.84 -9.13
CA ASP A 121 -16.83 11.00 -8.29
C ASP A 121 -16.19 10.91 -6.89
N VAL A 122 -15.44 9.84 -6.60
CA VAL A 122 -14.76 9.65 -5.32
C VAL A 122 -13.61 10.63 -5.20
N SER A 123 -13.69 11.50 -4.19
CA SER A 123 -12.59 12.40 -3.85
C SER A 123 -11.44 11.63 -3.18
N LEU A 124 -10.26 11.64 -3.83
CA LEU A 124 -9.07 10.91 -3.40
C LEU A 124 -7.97 11.86 -2.94
N HIS A 125 -7.49 11.66 -1.72
CA HIS A 125 -6.20 12.18 -1.27
C HIS A 125 -5.19 11.05 -1.18
N TYR A 126 -4.09 11.15 -1.95
CA TYR A 126 -2.98 10.19 -1.93
C TYR A 126 -1.71 10.87 -1.42
N HIS A 127 -1.02 10.27 -0.44
CA HIS A 127 0.20 10.81 0.12
C HIS A 127 1.20 9.72 0.48
N LYS A 128 2.50 9.98 0.28
CA LYS A 128 3.62 9.13 0.73
C LYS A 128 4.33 9.78 1.90
N ILE A 129 4.70 8.98 2.89
CA ILE A 129 5.43 9.39 4.08
C ILE A 129 6.78 8.66 4.06
N TRP A 130 7.84 9.41 3.80
CA TRP A 130 9.21 8.90 3.71
C TRP A 130 9.97 9.04 5.03
N ALA A 131 9.60 10.02 5.86
CA ALA A 131 10.27 10.34 7.10
C ALA A 131 9.27 10.70 8.21
N VAL A 132 9.71 10.63 9.46
CA VAL A 132 8.89 10.96 10.64
C VAL A 132 8.36 12.41 10.56
N ASP A 133 9.18 13.35 10.10
CA ASP A 133 8.80 14.76 9.97
C ASP A 133 7.65 14.96 8.96
N GLU A 134 7.60 14.17 7.89
CA GLU A 134 6.49 14.19 6.94
C GLU A 134 5.21 13.64 7.57
N GLY A 135 5.34 12.58 8.36
CA GLY A 135 4.24 12.04 9.16
C GLY A 135 3.66 13.08 10.11
N ASN A 136 4.51 13.82 10.82
CA ASN A 136 4.09 14.91 11.72
C ASN A 136 3.40 16.04 10.96
N LYS A 137 3.92 16.44 9.80
CA LYS A 137 3.28 17.44 8.92
C LYS A 137 1.90 16.96 8.44
N PHE A 138 1.80 15.70 8.04
CA PHE A 138 0.52 15.10 7.65
C PHE A 138 -0.47 15.09 8.81
N GLN A 139 -0.05 14.67 10.00
CA GLN A 139 -0.87 14.65 11.21
C GLN A 139 -1.46 16.02 11.53
N ASN A 140 -0.68 17.07 11.43
CA ASN A 140 -1.13 18.45 11.68
C ASN A 140 -2.18 18.93 10.66
N ARG A 141 -2.18 18.35 9.47
CA ARG A 141 -3.09 18.70 8.36
C ARG A 141 -4.19 17.66 8.11
N VAL A 142 -4.29 16.61 8.93
CA VAL A 142 -5.27 15.52 8.70
C VAL A 142 -6.70 16.01 8.63
N LYS A 143 -7.03 17.11 9.34
CA LYS A 143 -8.36 17.75 9.30
C LYS A 143 -8.70 18.33 7.93
N ASP A 144 -7.71 18.77 7.16
CA ASP A 144 -7.90 19.31 5.81
C ASP A 144 -8.41 18.24 4.84
N TYR A 145 -8.10 16.99 5.14
CA TYR A 145 -8.47 15.81 4.33
C TYR A 145 -9.74 15.10 4.83
N ALA A 146 -10.36 15.57 5.92
CA ALA A 146 -11.53 14.94 6.52
C ALA A 146 -12.75 14.87 5.58
N ASN A 147 -12.79 15.69 4.54
CA ASN A 147 -13.88 15.72 3.55
C ASN A 147 -13.62 14.75 2.37
N GLN A 148 -12.45 14.12 2.29
CA GLN A 148 -12.16 13.14 1.24
C GLN A 148 -12.92 11.84 1.50
N ASP A 149 -13.36 11.18 0.43
CA ASP A 149 -14.02 9.87 0.50
C ASP A 149 -12.99 8.76 0.70
N LEU A 150 -11.83 8.91 0.05
CA LEU A 150 -10.70 7.98 0.17
C LEU A 150 -9.42 8.75 0.49
N ILE A 151 -8.80 8.42 1.62
CA ILE A 151 -7.44 8.84 1.94
C ILE A 151 -6.53 7.61 1.77
N SER A 152 -5.54 7.71 0.90
CA SER A 152 -4.56 6.65 0.67
C SER A 152 -3.18 7.11 1.12
N LEU A 153 -2.63 6.44 2.13
CA LEU A 153 -1.34 6.74 2.73
C LEU A 153 -0.38 5.57 2.51
N VAL A 154 0.83 5.88 2.10
CA VAL A 154 1.92 4.92 2.00
C VAL A 154 3.03 5.34 2.94
N VAL A 155 3.39 4.47 3.89
CA VAL A 155 4.44 4.71 4.86
C VAL A 155 5.67 3.91 4.48
N ASN A 156 6.70 4.58 3.95
CA ASN A 156 7.95 3.98 3.50
C ASN A 156 9.05 4.01 4.57
N PHE A 157 8.87 4.80 5.61
CA PHE A 157 9.96 5.04 6.56
C PHE A 157 10.40 3.78 7.31
N VAL A 158 9.51 2.80 7.52
CA VAL A 158 9.85 1.52 8.15
C VAL A 158 10.81 0.72 7.28
N ASP A 159 10.58 0.70 5.96
CA ASP A 159 11.46 0.08 4.98
C ASP A 159 12.85 0.75 4.98
N ILE A 160 12.88 2.07 4.98
CA ILE A 160 14.14 2.85 5.03
C ILE A 160 14.92 2.54 6.30
N LEU A 161 14.26 2.42 7.45
CA LEU A 161 14.92 2.05 8.71
C LEU A 161 15.47 0.63 8.65
N ALA A 162 14.71 -0.33 8.11
CA ALA A 162 15.14 -1.72 7.98
C ALA A 162 16.40 -1.82 7.11
N HIS A 163 16.45 -1.12 5.99
CA HIS A 163 17.63 -1.07 5.12
C HIS A 163 18.86 -0.40 5.80
N LYS A 164 18.66 0.70 6.51
CA LYS A 164 19.77 1.37 7.23
C LYS A 164 20.31 0.52 8.36
N LEU A 165 19.45 -0.15 9.12
CA LEU A 165 19.90 -1.03 10.23
C LEU A 165 20.66 -2.26 9.71
N SER A 166 20.26 -2.83 8.58
CA SER A 166 20.98 -3.96 7.97
C SER A 166 22.41 -3.58 7.55
N LEU A 167 22.62 -2.36 7.07
CA LEU A 167 23.95 -1.86 6.71
C LEU A 167 24.85 -1.65 7.93
N ILE A 168 24.31 -1.25 9.08
CA ILE A 168 25.06 -1.08 10.33
C ILE A 168 25.56 -2.44 10.84
N HIS A 169 24.75 -3.49 10.77
CA HIS A 169 25.15 -4.83 11.19
C HIS A 169 26.22 -5.48 10.29
N ILE A 170 26.34 -5.06 9.03
CA ILE A 170 27.38 -5.55 8.11
C ILE A 170 28.72 -4.85 8.36
N SER A 171 28.71 -3.65 8.93
CA SER A 171 29.91 -2.84 9.15
C SER A 171 30.56 -3.01 10.52
N GLU A 172 29.95 -3.71 11.47
CA GLU A 172 30.59 -4.03 12.76
C GLU A 172 31.32 -5.38 12.68
N PRO A 173 32.67 -5.39 12.72
CA PRO A 173 33.39 -6.66 12.86
C PRO A 173 33.07 -7.23 14.24
N THR A 174 32.51 -8.44 14.25
CA THR A 174 32.39 -9.26 15.47
C THR A 174 33.77 -9.38 16.11
N ARG A 175 33.98 -8.72 17.24
CA ARG A 175 35.12 -8.95 18.13
C ARG A 175 34.85 -10.16 19.01
#